data_68f27a79e5ce1057b381a1656004a23e
#
_entry.id   68f27a79e5ce1057b381a1656004a23e
#
_cell.length_a   1.000
_cell.length_b   1.000
_cell.length_c   1.000
_cell.angle_alpha   90.00
_cell.angle_beta   90.00
_cell.angle_gamma   90.00
#
_symmetry.space_group_name_H-M   'P 1'
#
loop_
_entity.id
_entity.type
_entity.pdbx_description
1 polymer ?
#
loop_
_entity_poly.entity_id
_entity_poly.type
_entity_poly.pdbx_seq_one_letter_code
_entity_poly.pdbx_strand_id
1 'polypeptide(L)'
;SSTSASFAHPYMAAYAASKGGIQAMTHALAAEYSKQGIRFTAVAPGSISSGMTDASGTSKENVGPGLPDDANYEVMMKLLPAIGEGFAGPETVAGVVAMLGSVDGAFITGTEIRIDGGTHM
;
A
#
# COMPACT_ATOMS: atom_id res chain seq x y z
N SER A 1 0.84 -2.81 -4.58
CA SER A 1 -0.18 -3.27 -3.64
C SER A 1 -0.62 -2.16 -2.68
N SER A 2 -1.23 -2.52 -1.58
CA SER A 2 -1.70 -1.63 -0.52
C SER A 2 -1.95 -2.45 0.73
N THR A 3 -1.92 -1.82 1.91
CA THR A 3 -2.36 -2.48 3.15
C THR A 3 -3.80 -3.00 3.08
N SER A 4 -4.65 -2.41 2.24
CA SER A 4 -6.02 -2.90 1.98
C SER A 4 -6.08 -4.30 1.35
N ALA A 5 -4.97 -4.82 0.83
CA ALA A 5 -4.90 -6.20 0.34
C ALA A 5 -5.01 -7.24 1.46
N SER A 6 -4.61 -6.90 2.68
CA SER A 6 -4.50 -7.82 3.81
C SER A 6 -5.29 -7.38 5.05
N PHE A 7 -5.67 -6.12 5.13
CA PHE A 7 -6.33 -5.54 6.30
C PHE A 7 -7.64 -4.86 5.94
N ALA A 8 -8.54 -4.78 6.93
CA ALA A 8 -9.86 -4.22 6.73
C ALA A 8 -9.81 -2.70 6.49
N HIS A 9 -10.16 -2.29 5.30
CA HIS A 9 -10.35 -0.89 4.92
C HIS A 9 -11.83 -0.70 4.54
N PRO A 10 -12.61 0.03 5.32
CA PRO A 10 -14.03 0.24 5.04
C PRO A 10 -14.21 0.99 3.71
N TYR A 11 -15.32 0.71 3.04
CA TYR A 11 -15.75 1.35 1.78
C TYR A 11 -14.83 1.13 0.57
N MET A 12 -13.88 0.18 0.65
CA MET A 12 -12.85 -0.05 -0.38
C MET A 12 -12.83 -1.49 -0.92
N ALA A 13 -13.97 -2.18 -0.97
CA ALA A 13 -14.01 -3.60 -1.35
C ALA A 13 -13.39 -3.87 -2.74
N ALA A 14 -13.78 -3.11 -3.75
CA ALA A 14 -13.24 -3.27 -5.10
C ALA A 14 -11.75 -2.94 -5.19
N TYR A 15 -11.33 -1.87 -4.50
CA TYR A 15 -9.93 -1.50 -4.39
C TYR A 15 -9.12 -2.59 -3.68
N ALA A 16 -9.60 -3.09 -2.53
CA ALA A 16 -8.96 -4.16 -1.78
C ALA A 16 -8.83 -5.44 -2.62
N ALA A 17 -9.87 -5.82 -3.38
CA ALA A 17 -9.82 -6.95 -4.29
C ALA A 17 -8.73 -6.78 -5.37
N SER A 18 -8.61 -5.60 -5.97
CA SER A 18 -7.57 -5.31 -6.96
C SER A 18 -6.16 -5.40 -6.38
N LYS A 19 -5.95 -4.87 -5.17
CA LYS A 19 -4.65 -4.89 -4.50
C LYS A 19 -4.31 -6.27 -3.94
N GLY A 20 -5.29 -7.03 -3.48
CA GLY A 20 -5.15 -8.44 -3.12
C GLY A 20 -4.73 -9.31 -4.31
N GLY A 21 -5.27 -9.03 -5.48
CA GLY A 21 -4.85 -9.66 -6.74
C GLY A 21 -3.37 -9.43 -7.04
N ILE A 22 -2.86 -8.23 -6.84
CA ILE A 22 -1.42 -7.92 -7.00
C ILE A 22 -0.57 -8.73 -6.00
N GLN A 23 -1.00 -8.83 -4.75
CA GLN A 23 -0.32 -9.59 -3.71
C GLN A 23 -0.22 -11.07 -4.11
N ALA A 24 -1.33 -11.69 -4.48
CA ALA A 24 -1.38 -13.09 -4.91
C ALA A 24 -0.53 -13.32 -6.17
N MET A 25 -0.59 -12.44 -7.16
CA MET A 25 0.22 -12.49 -8.37
C MET A 25 1.72 -12.41 -8.04
N THR A 26 2.13 -11.56 -7.11
CA THR A 26 3.53 -11.43 -6.68
C THR A 26 4.06 -12.76 -6.15
N HIS A 27 3.30 -13.45 -5.31
CA HIS A 27 3.67 -14.76 -4.78
C HIS A 27 3.79 -15.81 -5.87
N ALA A 28 2.83 -15.88 -6.78
CA ALA A 28 2.84 -16.84 -7.88
C ALA A 28 4.04 -16.64 -8.81
N LEU A 29 4.30 -15.41 -9.24
CA LEU A 29 5.42 -15.08 -10.12
C LEU A 29 6.77 -15.31 -9.42
N ALA A 30 6.89 -15.03 -8.14
CA ALA A 30 8.10 -15.34 -7.40
C ALA A 30 8.36 -16.85 -7.36
N ALA A 31 7.34 -17.65 -7.08
CA ALA A 31 7.47 -19.11 -7.08
C ALA A 31 7.87 -19.65 -8.46
N GLU A 32 7.33 -19.08 -9.54
CA GLU A 32 7.57 -19.52 -10.91
C GLU A 32 8.97 -19.14 -11.42
N TYR A 33 9.45 -17.94 -11.12
CA TYR A 33 10.63 -17.36 -11.77
C TYR A 33 11.88 -17.21 -10.88
N SER A 34 11.80 -17.46 -9.57
CA SER A 34 12.95 -17.24 -8.67
C SER A 34 14.18 -18.05 -9.03
N LYS A 35 13.99 -19.29 -9.53
CA LYS A 35 15.11 -20.12 -10.00
C LYS A 35 15.82 -19.56 -11.24
N GLN A 36 15.17 -18.66 -11.96
CA GLN A 36 15.75 -17.96 -13.11
C GLN A 36 16.45 -16.65 -12.70
N GLY A 37 16.56 -16.37 -11.40
CA GLY A 37 17.18 -15.15 -10.88
C GLY A 37 16.28 -13.92 -10.96
N ILE A 38 14.97 -14.08 -11.21
CA ILE A 38 14.02 -12.97 -11.27
C ILE A 38 13.29 -12.88 -9.93
N ARG A 39 13.29 -11.71 -9.34
CA ARG A 39 12.64 -11.43 -8.05
C ARG A 39 11.33 -10.70 -8.24
N PHE A 40 10.34 -11.06 -7.46
CA PHE A 40 9.05 -10.37 -7.38
C PHE A 40 8.75 -10.03 -5.93
N THR A 41 8.62 -8.76 -5.64
CA THR A 41 8.30 -8.26 -4.30
C THR A 41 7.26 -7.16 -4.44
N ALA A 42 6.24 -7.21 -3.62
CA ALA A 42 5.25 -6.16 -3.54
C ALA A 42 5.60 -5.18 -2.42
N VAL A 43 5.25 -3.92 -2.60
CA VAL A 43 5.18 -2.95 -1.51
C VAL A 43 3.70 -2.67 -1.20
N ALA A 44 3.37 -2.58 0.07
CA ALA A 44 2.03 -2.29 0.57
C ALA A 44 2.05 -1.01 1.42
N PRO A 45 1.95 0.15 0.78
CA PRO A 45 1.84 1.40 1.50
C PRO A 45 0.52 1.48 2.27
N GLY A 46 0.55 2.10 3.43
CA GLY A 46 -0.62 2.56 4.16
C GLY A 46 -1.05 3.95 3.71
N SER A 47 -1.38 4.79 4.66
CA SER A 47 -1.79 6.17 4.39
C SER A 47 -0.56 7.04 4.09
N ILE A 48 -0.34 7.31 2.81
CA ILE A 48 0.74 8.14 2.30
C ILE A 48 0.15 9.43 1.73
N SER A 49 0.78 10.56 2.03
CA SER A 49 0.39 11.85 1.49
C SER A 49 0.63 11.91 -0.02
N SER A 50 -0.44 12.04 -0.77
CA SER A 50 -0.41 12.09 -2.24
C SER A 50 -1.67 12.77 -2.77
N GLY A 51 -1.75 13.01 -4.07
CA GLY A 51 -2.96 13.54 -4.70
C GLY A 51 -4.21 12.68 -4.43
N MET A 52 -4.05 11.39 -4.20
CA MET A 52 -5.16 10.48 -3.85
C MET A 52 -5.66 10.70 -2.40
N THR A 53 -4.78 11.14 -1.49
CA THR A 53 -5.09 11.33 -0.07
C THR A 53 -5.31 12.80 0.30
N ASP A 54 -5.18 13.70 -0.66
CA ASP A 54 -5.45 15.13 -0.46
C ASP A 54 -6.95 15.35 -0.26
N ALA A 55 -7.34 15.54 1.00
CA ALA A 55 -8.72 15.82 1.39
C ALA A 55 -9.22 17.22 0.99
N SER A 56 -8.35 18.07 0.43
CA SER A 56 -8.72 19.44 0.05
C SER A 56 -9.69 19.48 -1.15
N GLY A 57 -9.84 18.38 -1.88
CA GLY A 57 -10.69 18.30 -3.06
C GLY A 57 -10.22 19.16 -4.23
N THR A 58 -9.03 19.78 -4.11
CA THR A 58 -8.48 20.68 -5.13
C THR A 58 -7.59 19.98 -6.15
N SER A 59 -7.20 18.73 -5.88
CA SER A 59 -6.41 17.97 -6.85
C SER A 59 -7.34 17.44 -7.95
N LYS A 60 -7.08 17.84 -9.18
CA LYS A 60 -7.78 17.38 -10.40
C LYS A 60 -7.61 15.86 -10.65
N GLU A 61 -6.76 15.21 -9.88
CA GLU A 61 -6.44 13.78 -9.96
C GLU A 61 -7.35 12.91 -9.07
N ASN A 62 -8.11 13.53 -8.19
CA ASN A 62 -9.02 12.82 -7.29
C ASN A 62 -10.38 12.58 -7.99
N VAL A 63 -10.38 11.70 -8.97
CA VAL A 63 -11.56 11.34 -9.80
C VAL A 63 -12.33 10.13 -9.28
N GLY A 64 -12.12 9.73 -8.04
CA GLY A 64 -12.87 8.64 -7.42
C GLY A 64 -14.26 9.06 -6.95
N PRO A 65 -15.16 8.10 -6.68
CA PRO A 65 -16.52 8.39 -6.19
C PRO A 65 -16.55 9.00 -4.78
N GLY A 66 -15.40 9.11 -4.12
CA GLY A 66 -15.32 9.57 -2.74
C GLY A 66 -15.85 8.55 -1.72
N LEU A 67 -16.01 9.00 -0.49
CA LEU A 67 -16.65 8.22 0.57
C LEU A 67 -18.18 8.40 0.50
N PRO A 68 -18.97 7.42 0.98
CA PRO A 68 -20.39 7.60 1.19
C PRO A 68 -20.70 8.77 2.13
N ASP A 69 -21.82 9.46 1.93
CA ASP A 69 -22.23 10.59 2.78
C ASP A 69 -22.43 10.20 4.25
N ASP A 70 -22.77 8.92 4.49
CA ASP A 70 -22.97 8.33 5.81
C ASP A 70 -21.76 7.52 6.30
N ALA A 71 -20.57 7.79 5.78
CA ALA A 71 -19.36 7.07 6.16
C ALA A 71 -19.09 7.16 7.67
N ASN A 72 -18.77 6.01 8.26
CA ASN A 72 -18.43 5.92 9.69
C ASN A 72 -16.97 6.34 9.91
N TYR A 73 -16.76 7.59 10.32
CA TYR A 73 -15.44 8.15 10.58
C TYR A 73 -14.70 7.46 11.74
N GLU A 74 -15.40 6.90 12.73
CA GLU A 74 -14.77 6.17 13.83
C GLU A 74 -14.02 4.94 13.31
N VAL A 75 -14.58 4.23 12.35
CA VAL A 75 -13.93 3.08 11.72
C VAL A 75 -12.75 3.54 10.85
N MET A 76 -12.87 4.70 10.20
CA MET A 76 -11.81 5.26 9.37
C MET A 76 -10.60 5.78 10.17
N MET A 77 -10.84 6.28 11.39
CA MET A 77 -9.75 6.74 12.26
C MET A 77 -8.75 5.64 12.64
N LYS A 78 -9.14 4.37 12.52
CA LYS A 78 -8.24 3.22 12.71
C LYS A 78 -7.19 3.08 11.60
N LEU A 79 -7.30 3.86 10.53
CA LEU A 79 -6.35 3.87 9.42
C LEU A 79 -5.23 4.92 9.57
N LEU A 80 -5.12 5.54 10.73
CA LEU A 80 -4.04 6.48 11.02
C LEU A 80 -2.76 5.74 11.43
N PRO A 81 -1.59 6.20 10.96
CA PRO A 81 -0.31 5.63 11.35
C PRO A 81 0.00 5.92 12.83
N ALA A 82 0.73 5.00 13.47
CA ALA A 82 1.18 5.14 14.85
C ALA A 82 2.47 5.97 14.96
N ILE A 83 3.27 6.02 13.88
CA ILE A 83 4.51 6.79 13.82
C ILE A 83 4.22 8.17 13.21
N GLY A 84 4.67 9.23 13.90
CA GLY A 84 4.54 10.61 13.42
C GLY A 84 3.16 11.23 13.69
N GLU A 85 2.93 12.39 13.11
CA GLU A 85 1.71 13.20 13.30
C GLU A 85 0.89 13.30 12.01
N GLY A 86 0.63 12.19 11.34
CA GLY A 86 -0.15 12.19 10.11
C GLY A 86 0.44 11.25 9.05
N PHE A 87 0.14 11.55 7.79
CA PHE A 87 0.58 10.73 6.68
C PHE A 87 2.04 11.03 6.32
N ALA A 88 2.83 9.97 6.11
CA ALA A 88 4.19 10.11 5.62
C ALA A 88 4.21 10.53 4.15
N GLY A 89 5.30 11.16 3.72
CA GLY A 89 5.49 11.51 2.31
C GLY A 89 5.83 10.31 1.43
N PRO A 90 5.69 10.46 0.10
CA PRO A 90 5.96 9.37 -0.85
C PRO A 90 7.42 8.90 -0.87
N GLU A 91 8.35 9.71 -0.39
CA GLU A 91 9.77 9.36 -0.26
C GLU A 91 10.00 8.15 0.65
N THR A 92 9.12 7.90 1.62
CA THR A 92 9.18 6.73 2.50
C THR A 92 8.98 5.43 1.74
N VAL A 93 8.13 5.44 0.72
CA VAL A 93 7.92 4.30 -0.18
C VAL A 93 9.05 4.23 -1.21
N ALA A 94 9.46 5.36 -1.78
CA ALA A 94 10.52 5.43 -2.78
C ALA A 94 11.85 4.86 -2.26
N GLY A 95 12.21 5.15 -1.01
CA GLY A 95 13.42 4.61 -0.38
C GLY A 95 13.41 3.08 -0.28
N VAL A 96 12.28 2.48 0.05
CA VAL A 96 12.13 1.02 0.09
C VAL A 96 12.22 0.42 -1.31
N VAL A 97 11.60 1.03 -2.31
CA VAL A 97 11.68 0.57 -3.72
C VAL A 97 13.13 0.63 -4.21
N ALA A 98 13.86 1.70 -3.92
CA ALA A 98 15.27 1.83 -4.26
C ALA A 98 16.13 0.73 -3.61
N MET A 99 15.90 0.44 -2.33
CA MET A 99 16.58 -0.64 -1.62
C MET A 99 16.29 -2.00 -2.26
N LEU A 100 15.04 -2.29 -2.60
CA LEU A 100 14.65 -3.53 -3.25
C LEU A 100 15.30 -3.70 -4.63
N GLY A 101 15.51 -2.61 -5.36
CA GLY A 101 16.22 -2.60 -6.65
C GLY A 101 17.75 -2.64 -6.55
N SER A 102 18.30 -2.51 -5.35
CA SER A 102 19.73 -2.51 -5.09
C SER A 102 20.25 -3.90 -4.68
N VAL A 103 21.56 -3.99 -4.45
CA VAL A 103 22.22 -5.19 -3.93
C VAL A 103 21.69 -5.58 -2.55
N ASP A 104 21.25 -4.62 -1.74
CA ASP A 104 20.68 -4.86 -0.41
C ASP A 104 19.35 -5.63 -0.46
N GLY A 105 18.63 -5.50 -1.57
CA GLY A 105 17.40 -6.23 -1.82
C GLY A 105 17.59 -7.60 -2.49
N ALA A 106 18.82 -8.01 -2.79
CA ALA A 106 19.09 -9.17 -3.65
C ALA A 106 18.54 -10.52 -3.13
N PHE A 107 18.31 -10.64 -1.83
CA PHE A 107 17.77 -11.87 -1.22
C PHE A 107 16.29 -11.73 -0.80
N ILE A 108 15.58 -10.73 -1.34
CA ILE A 108 14.17 -10.46 -1.04
C ILE A 108 13.32 -10.78 -2.28
N THR A 109 12.46 -11.79 -2.18
CA THR A 109 11.48 -12.17 -3.20
C THR A 109 10.30 -12.92 -2.58
N GLY A 110 9.18 -12.97 -3.28
CA GLY A 110 8.00 -13.72 -2.85
C GLY A 110 7.33 -13.17 -1.60
N THR A 111 7.50 -11.89 -1.32
CA THR A 111 6.97 -11.26 -0.11
C THR A 111 6.36 -9.90 -0.40
N GLU A 112 5.62 -9.39 0.57
CA GLU A 112 5.10 -8.02 0.58
C GLU A 112 5.75 -7.25 1.73
N ILE A 113 6.26 -6.06 1.45
CA ILE A 113 6.82 -5.16 2.46
C ILE A 113 5.79 -4.08 2.78
N ARG A 114 5.31 -4.09 3.99
CA ARG A 114 4.34 -3.13 4.49
C ARG A 114 5.03 -1.85 4.93
N ILE A 115 4.50 -0.71 4.47
CA ILE A 115 5.03 0.64 4.77
C ILE A 115 3.85 1.49 5.22
N ASP A 116 3.43 1.32 6.47
CA ASP A 116 2.18 1.91 6.98
C ASP A 116 2.32 2.67 8.30
N GLY A 117 3.53 2.86 8.79
CA GLY A 117 3.77 3.57 10.05
C GLY A 117 3.09 2.92 11.26
N GLY A 118 2.83 1.62 11.22
CA GLY A 118 2.20 0.90 12.32
C GLY A 118 0.68 1.01 12.37
N THR A 119 0.03 1.40 11.27
CA THR A 119 -1.45 1.44 11.20
C THR A 119 -2.07 0.09 11.54
N HIS A 120 -1.45 -0.99 11.12
CA HIS A 120 -1.95 -2.35 11.30
C HIS A 120 -0.96 -3.19 12.12
N MET A 121 -0.77 -2.83 13.36
CA MET A 121 0.05 -3.58 14.32
C MET A 121 -0.67 -4.82 14.83
#